data_d56ad7bcea26824a1c05b80777e0ee84
#
_entry.id   d56ad7bcea26824a1c05b80777e0ee84
#
_cell.length_a   1.000
_cell.length_b   1.000
_cell.length_c   1.000
_cell.angle_alpha   90.00
_cell.angle_beta   90.00
_cell.angle_gamma   90.00
#
_symmetry.space_group_name_H-M   'P 1'
#
loop_
_entity.id
_entity.type
_entity.pdbx_description
1 polymer ?
#
loop_
_entity_poly.entity_id
_entity_poly.type
_entity_poly.pdbx_seq_one_letter_code
_entity_poly.pdbx_strand_id
1 'polypeptide(L)'
;MKLSIITPYYKTLEQMKKLAKRLEPQLTNQVEWIIVDDGCNEHELDNLKAKVIHLEENSGGASVPRNVGLDIAAGEYITFIDSDDMVSPHYIEQILNKTKENWDYCYMSWESNNIACLITNEPPSWNCCVWNIIYKRELIGEVRFDPKLKKAEDWDFNQKVKRGKKANITDVLYIYNNTEGSLSKQKETYNDKYR
;
A
#
# COMPACT_ATOMS: atom_id res chain seq x y z
N MET A 1 -4.06 -10.31 15.19
CA MET A 1 -4.20 -9.93 13.78
C MET A 1 -2.95 -10.38 13.03
N LYS A 2 -3.10 -10.97 11.84
CA LYS A 2 -1.94 -11.43 11.05
C LYS A 2 -1.50 -10.39 10.02
N LEU A 3 -2.47 -9.75 9.35
CA LEU A 3 -2.21 -8.77 8.31
C LEU A 3 -3.01 -7.49 8.52
N SER A 4 -2.35 -6.33 8.43
CA SER A 4 -2.98 -5.02 8.29
C SER A 4 -2.79 -4.51 6.87
N ILE A 5 -3.89 -4.12 6.23
CA ILE A 5 -3.91 -3.45 4.93
C ILE A 5 -4.22 -1.99 5.18
N ILE A 6 -3.36 -1.08 4.72
CA ILE A 6 -3.52 0.36 4.91
C ILE A 6 -3.79 1.02 3.58
N THR A 7 -4.90 1.77 3.48
CA THR A 7 -5.30 2.50 2.28
C THR A 7 -5.42 3.98 2.59
N PRO A 8 -4.52 4.83 2.08
CA PRO A 8 -4.70 6.27 2.08
C PRO A 8 -5.80 6.63 1.07
N TYR A 9 -6.76 7.44 1.47
CA TYR A 9 -7.89 7.83 0.63
C TYR A 9 -7.96 9.34 0.44
N TYR A 10 -8.11 9.78 -0.81
CA TYR A 10 -8.43 11.16 -1.16
C TYR A 10 -9.20 11.24 -2.48
N LYS A 11 -10.50 11.58 -2.42
CA LYS A 11 -11.37 11.88 -3.59
C LYS A 11 -11.42 10.80 -4.68
N THR A 12 -11.29 9.53 -4.34
CA THR A 12 -11.30 8.39 -5.27
C THR A 12 -12.45 7.42 -5.00
N LEU A 13 -13.65 7.92 -4.66
CA LEU A 13 -14.75 7.11 -4.16
C LEU A 13 -15.17 5.98 -5.09
N GLU A 14 -15.28 6.25 -6.40
CA GLU A 14 -15.69 5.23 -7.36
C GLU A 14 -14.64 4.12 -7.54
N GLN A 15 -13.35 4.47 -7.49
CA GLN A 15 -12.25 3.50 -7.50
C GLN A 15 -12.25 2.70 -6.20
N MET A 16 -12.42 3.39 -5.07
CA MET A 16 -12.49 2.79 -3.75
C MET A 16 -13.63 1.76 -3.64
N LYS A 17 -14.82 2.07 -4.17
CA LYS A 17 -15.94 1.12 -4.25
C LYS A 17 -15.59 -0.14 -5.06
N LYS A 18 -14.84 0.02 -6.16
CA LYS A 18 -14.35 -1.12 -6.96
C LYS A 18 -13.35 -1.96 -6.17
N LEU A 19 -12.39 -1.32 -5.50
CA LEU A 19 -11.44 -2.00 -4.62
C LEU A 19 -12.17 -2.75 -3.51
N ALA A 20 -13.13 -2.12 -2.83
CA ALA A 20 -13.92 -2.74 -1.77
C ALA A 20 -14.67 -3.99 -2.27
N LYS A 21 -15.32 -3.91 -3.42
CA LYS A 21 -16.01 -5.06 -4.04
C LYS A 21 -15.07 -6.25 -4.27
N ARG A 22 -13.79 -5.99 -4.49
CA ARG A 22 -12.76 -7.03 -4.71
C ARG A 22 -12.12 -7.51 -3.41
N LEU A 23 -11.90 -6.63 -2.46
CA LEU A 23 -11.13 -6.93 -1.25
C LEU A 23 -12.01 -7.50 -0.11
N GLU A 24 -13.21 -6.94 0.10
CA GLU A 24 -14.09 -7.35 1.21
C GLU A 24 -14.46 -8.85 1.24
N PRO A 25 -14.72 -9.52 0.09
CA PRO A 25 -14.97 -10.96 0.10
C PRO A 25 -13.79 -11.80 0.57
N GLN A 26 -12.57 -11.25 0.54
CA GLN A 26 -11.34 -11.92 0.96
C GLN A 26 -11.03 -11.71 2.46
N LEU A 27 -11.65 -10.72 3.11
CA LEU A 27 -11.37 -10.39 4.51
C LEU A 27 -11.76 -11.56 5.43
N THR A 28 -10.86 -11.87 6.36
CA THR A 28 -11.03 -12.88 7.40
C THR A 28 -10.79 -12.27 8.77
N ASN A 29 -11.03 -13.03 9.84
CA ASN A 29 -10.73 -12.60 11.21
C ASN A 29 -9.22 -12.41 11.49
N GLN A 30 -8.35 -12.78 10.56
CA GLN A 30 -6.90 -12.56 10.66
C GLN A 30 -6.43 -11.27 9.98
N VAL A 31 -7.33 -10.57 9.27
CA VAL A 31 -6.99 -9.42 8.43
C VAL A 31 -7.82 -8.22 8.86
N GLU A 32 -7.16 -7.09 9.04
CA GLU A 32 -7.81 -5.79 9.15
C GLU A 32 -7.53 -4.93 7.93
N TRP A 33 -8.52 -4.19 7.52
CA TRP A 33 -8.39 -3.15 6.51
C TRP A 33 -8.60 -1.79 7.16
N ILE A 34 -7.60 -0.92 7.04
CA ILE A 34 -7.58 0.43 7.62
C ILE A 34 -7.61 1.41 6.46
N ILE A 35 -8.63 2.24 6.43
CA ILE A 35 -8.78 3.33 5.45
C ILE A 35 -8.57 4.63 6.21
N VAL A 36 -7.70 5.49 5.70
CA VAL A 36 -7.50 6.83 6.27
C VAL A 36 -7.91 7.86 5.24
N ASP A 37 -9.06 8.48 5.49
CA ASP A 37 -9.61 9.57 4.68
C ASP A 37 -8.86 10.87 4.98
N ASP A 38 -8.13 11.37 4.00
CA ASP A 38 -7.27 12.54 4.10
C ASP A 38 -8.08 13.84 3.92
N GLY A 39 -9.00 14.08 4.85
CA GLY A 39 -9.77 15.33 4.94
C GLY A 39 -10.86 15.51 3.89
N CYS A 40 -11.45 14.42 3.37
CA CYS A 40 -12.60 14.49 2.47
C CYS A 40 -13.93 14.46 3.21
N ASN A 41 -13.97 13.96 4.44
CA ASN A 41 -15.19 13.63 5.19
C ASN A 41 -16.14 12.71 4.39
N GLU A 42 -15.56 11.68 3.75
CA GLU A 42 -16.28 10.75 2.88
C GLU A 42 -16.96 9.65 3.70
N HIS A 43 -18.15 9.94 4.21
CA HIS A 43 -18.90 9.03 5.07
C HIS A 43 -19.44 7.76 4.36
N GLU A 44 -19.39 7.70 3.04
CA GLU A 44 -19.69 6.43 2.37
C GLU A 44 -18.67 5.34 2.68
N LEU A 45 -17.45 5.70 3.08
CA LEU A 45 -16.41 4.76 3.52
C LEU A 45 -16.81 4.01 4.79
N ASP A 46 -17.61 4.61 5.67
CA ASP A 46 -18.06 3.99 6.93
C ASP A 46 -18.95 2.76 6.71
N ASN A 47 -19.48 2.59 5.50
CA ASN A 47 -20.28 1.42 5.13
C ASN A 47 -19.41 0.22 4.68
N LEU A 48 -18.10 0.41 4.54
CA LEU A 48 -17.17 -0.66 4.13
C LEU A 48 -16.77 -1.53 5.32
N LYS A 49 -16.37 -2.76 5.05
CA LYS A 49 -15.82 -3.67 6.07
C LYS A 49 -14.39 -3.29 6.44
N ALA A 50 -14.18 -2.07 6.89
CA ALA A 50 -12.88 -1.50 7.21
C ALA A 50 -12.94 -0.67 8.49
N LYS A 51 -11.79 -0.43 9.10
CA LYS A 51 -11.64 0.60 10.12
C LYS A 51 -11.34 1.91 9.43
N VAL A 52 -12.27 2.85 9.45
CA VAL A 52 -12.14 4.15 8.79
C VAL A 52 -11.70 5.20 9.82
N ILE A 53 -10.75 6.04 9.42
CA ILE A 53 -10.30 7.21 10.17
C ILE A 53 -10.44 8.41 9.25
N HIS A 54 -11.18 9.42 9.67
CA HIS A 54 -11.31 10.69 8.96
C HIS A 54 -10.35 11.72 9.57
N LEU A 55 -9.45 12.27 8.76
CA LEU A 55 -8.62 13.40 9.17
C LEU A 55 -9.41 14.69 9.02
N GLU A 56 -9.18 15.66 9.90
CA GLU A 56 -9.89 16.95 9.88
C GLU A 56 -9.59 17.74 8.61
N GLU A 57 -8.35 17.69 8.11
CA GLU A 57 -7.87 18.44 6.97
C GLU A 57 -7.02 17.58 6.03
N ASN A 58 -6.99 17.95 4.75
CA ASN A 58 -6.11 17.30 3.78
C ASN A 58 -4.64 17.61 4.07
N SER A 59 -3.84 16.56 4.22
CA SER A 59 -2.41 16.66 4.52
C SER A 59 -1.54 16.96 3.29
N GLY A 60 -2.12 16.90 2.10
CA GLY A 60 -1.45 17.18 0.83
C GLY A 60 -0.58 16.05 0.28
N GLY A 61 -0.79 14.80 0.73
CA GLY A 61 -0.09 13.63 0.20
C GLY A 61 -0.35 12.36 1.01
N ALA A 62 0.13 11.23 0.50
CA ALA A 62 -0.13 9.92 1.10
C ALA A 62 0.65 9.64 2.40
N SER A 63 1.68 10.44 2.72
CA SER A 63 2.56 10.22 3.88
C SER A 63 1.81 10.22 5.22
N VAL A 64 1.01 11.26 5.47
CA VAL A 64 0.28 11.40 6.75
C VAL A 64 -0.76 10.30 6.92
N PRO A 65 -1.68 10.04 5.95
CA PRO A 65 -2.66 8.98 6.11
C PRO A 65 -2.01 7.60 6.23
N ARG A 66 -0.91 7.31 5.53
CA ARG A 66 -0.18 6.05 5.73
C ARG A 66 0.42 5.95 7.13
N ASN A 67 0.97 7.03 7.68
CA ASN A 67 1.50 7.05 9.06
C ASN A 67 0.40 6.82 10.10
N VAL A 68 -0.75 7.49 9.98
CA VAL A 68 -1.90 7.25 10.85
C VAL A 68 -2.34 5.79 10.80
N GLY A 69 -2.37 5.19 9.59
CA GLY A 69 -2.64 3.76 9.44
C GLY A 69 -1.61 2.88 10.14
N LEU A 70 -0.31 3.20 10.02
CA LEU A 70 0.78 2.49 10.70
C LEU A 70 0.66 2.55 12.23
N ASP A 71 0.26 3.70 12.79
CA ASP A 71 0.17 3.91 14.24
C ASP A 71 -0.92 3.04 14.89
N ILE A 72 -1.97 2.69 14.14
CA ILE A 72 -3.09 1.90 14.65
C ILE A 72 -3.12 0.45 14.16
N ALA A 73 -2.21 0.07 13.26
CA ALA A 73 -2.12 -1.27 12.70
C ALA A 73 -1.71 -2.30 13.76
N ALA A 74 -2.50 -3.37 13.90
CA ALA A 74 -2.27 -4.45 14.86
C ALA A 74 -1.72 -5.74 14.22
N GLY A 75 -1.63 -5.81 12.91
CA GLY A 75 -1.13 -6.96 12.17
C GLY A 75 0.35 -7.22 12.40
N GLU A 76 0.74 -8.50 12.36
CA GLU A 76 2.16 -8.89 12.35
C GLU A 76 2.85 -8.45 11.06
N TYR A 77 2.09 -8.42 9.96
CA TYR A 77 2.52 -7.96 8.65
C TYR A 77 1.68 -6.76 8.21
N ILE A 78 2.28 -5.88 7.43
CA ILE A 78 1.67 -4.65 6.91
C ILE A 78 1.88 -4.57 5.41
N THR A 79 0.84 -4.17 4.69
CA THR A 79 0.91 -3.82 3.27
C THR A 79 0.06 -2.59 3.00
N PHE A 80 0.35 -1.92 1.89
CA PHE A 80 -0.37 -0.73 1.46
C PHE A 80 -1.12 -1.02 0.16
N ILE A 81 -2.33 -0.45 0.03
CA ILE A 81 -3.08 -0.44 -1.23
C ILE A 81 -3.54 0.99 -1.46
N ASP A 82 -3.17 1.58 -2.58
CA ASP A 82 -3.65 2.91 -2.94
C ASP A 82 -5.13 2.85 -3.37
N SER A 83 -5.91 3.86 -3.02
CA SER A 83 -7.39 3.84 -3.13
C SER A 83 -7.91 3.86 -4.58
N ASP A 84 -7.06 4.13 -5.56
CA ASP A 84 -7.36 4.12 -6.99
C ASP A 84 -6.88 2.86 -7.72
N ASP A 85 -6.24 1.93 -6.99
CA ASP A 85 -5.71 0.68 -7.52
C ASP A 85 -6.63 -0.53 -7.24
N MET A 86 -6.23 -1.70 -7.74
CA MET A 86 -6.97 -2.95 -7.57
C MET A 86 -6.05 -4.08 -7.12
N VAL A 87 -6.66 -5.16 -6.63
CA VAL A 87 -5.93 -6.37 -6.23
C VAL A 87 -6.53 -7.62 -6.89
N SER A 88 -5.77 -8.70 -6.92
CA SER A 88 -6.23 -9.99 -7.43
C SER A 88 -7.32 -10.59 -6.53
N PRO A 89 -8.15 -11.53 -7.04
CA PRO A 89 -9.12 -12.26 -6.21
C PRO A 89 -8.50 -13.12 -5.12
N HIS A 90 -7.21 -13.39 -5.18
CA HIS A 90 -6.46 -14.24 -4.24
C HIS A 90 -5.42 -13.46 -3.43
N TYR A 91 -5.53 -12.12 -3.39
CA TYR A 91 -4.56 -11.24 -2.77
C TYR A 91 -4.27 -11.62 -1.31
N ILE A 92 -5.32 -11.68 -0.49
CA ILE A 92 -5.17 -11.99 0.94
C ILE A 92 -4.73 -13.44 1.16
N GLU A 93 -5.30 -14.38 0.42
CA GLU A 93 -4.95 -15.80 0.53
C GLU A 93 -3.46 -16.04 0.28
N GLN A 94 -2.92 -15.50 -0.81
CA GLN A 94 -1.51 -15.65 -1.18
C GLN A 94 -0.58 -15.01 -0.15
N ILE A 95 -0.93 -13.83 0.35
CA ILE A 95 -0.16 -13.18 1.41
C ILE A 95 -0.17 -14.02 2.68
N LEU A 96 -1.34 -14.46 3.16
CA LEU A 96 -1.43 -15.27 4.38
C LEU A 96 -0.70 -16.61 4.25
N ASN A 97 -0.73 -17.24 3.07
CA ASN A 97 0.05 -18.43 2.81
C ASN A 97 1.55 -18.14 2.89
N LYS A 98 1.99 -17.02 2.32
CA LYS A 98 3.41 -16.62 2.35
C LYS A 98 3.90 -16.30 3.78
N THR A 99 3.03 -15.79 4.67
CA THR A 99 3.41 -15.52 6.08
C THR A 99 3.74 -16.78 6.90
N LYS A 100 3.52 -17.97 6.38
CA LYS A 100 3.93 -19.24 7.01
C LYS A 100 5.45 -19.50 6.87
N GLU A 101 6.11 -18.78 5.95
CA GLU A 101 7.54 -18.83 5.76
C GLU A 101 8.25 -17.77 6.64
N ASN A 102 9.55 -17.96 6.89
CA ASN A 102 10.34 -16.99 7.66
C ASN A 102 10.99 -15.96 6.74
N TRP A 103 10.46 -14.71 6.76
CA TRP A 103 10.99 -13.57 6.03
C TRP A 103 10.63 -12.26 6.77
N ASP A 104 11.30 -11.16 6.42
CA ASP A 104 11.11 -9.85 7.04
C ASP A 104 10.35 -8.89 6.13
N TYR A 105 10.55 -9.01 4.81
CA TYR A 105 9.76 -8.31 3.79
C TYR A 105 9.61 -9.15 2.53
N CYS A 106 8.47 -8.97 1.85
CA CYS A 106 8.13 -9.77 0.68
C CYS A 106 7.62 -8.87 -0.44
N TYR A 107 8.24 -9.01 -1.61
CA TYR A 107 7.73 -8.38 -2.82
C TYR A 107 6.63 -9.22 -3.45
N MET A 108 5.65 -8.56 -4.06
CA MET A 108 4.65 -9.21 -4.90
C MET A 108 4.72 -8.71 -6.33
N SER A 109 4.46 -9.59 -7.29
CA SER A 109 4.32 -9.21 -8.69
C SER A 109 3.06 -8.38 -8.90
N TRP A 110 3.09 -7.52 -9.89
CA TRP A 110 2.03 -6.57 -10.19
C TRP A 110 1.85 -6.41 -11.70
N GLU A 111 0.75 -5.79 -12.10
CA GLU A 111 0.50 -5.44 -13.49
C GLU A 111 0.01 -4.01 -13.63
N SER A 112 0.25 -3.41 -14.80
CA SER A 112 -0.35 -2.16 -15.23
C SER A 112 -0.63 -2.22 -16.72
N ASN A 113 -1.82 -1.77 -17.13
CA ASN A 113 -2.26 -1.81 -18.53
C ASN A 113 -2.13 -3.21 -19.17
N ASN A 114 -2.44 -4.27 -18.42
CA ASN A 114 -2.29 -5.67 -18.81
C ASN A 114 -0.84 -6.11 -19.11
N ILE A 115 0.15 -5.35 -18.63
CA ILE A 115 1.56 -5.72 -18.69
C ILE A 115 2.00 -6.12 -17.29
N ALA A 116 2.31 -7.41 -17.11
CA ALA A 116 2.77 -7.93 -15.83
C ALA A 116 4.24 -7.59 -15.58
N CYS A 117 4.53 -7.15 -14.37
CA CYS A 117 5.87 -7.00 -13.84
C CYS A 117 6.12 -8.11 -12.81
N LEU A 118 6.77 -9.17 -13.24
CA LEU A 118 7.02 -10.34 -12.41
C LEU A 118 8.26 -10.12 -11.54
N ILE A 119 8.07 -10.28 -10.24
CA ILE A 119 9.15 -10.28 -9.26
C ILE A 119 9.64 -11.71 -9.08
N THR A 120 10.77 -12.04 -9.65
CA THR A 120 11.39 -13.37 -9.54
C THR A 120 12.40 -13.40 -8.40
N ASN A 121 13.70 -13.36 -8.69
CA ASN A 121 14.75 -13.47 -7.67
C ASN A 121 15.28 -12.12 -7.20
N GLU A 122 15.29 -11.11 -8.08
CA GLU A 122 15.77 -9.78 -7.77
C GLU A 122 14.69 -8.75 -8.15
N PRO A 123 14.30 -7.86 -7.22
CA PRO A 123 13.41 -6.77 -7.56
C PRO A 123 14.12 -5.81 -8.52
N PRO A 124 13.39 -5.21 -9.46
CA PRO A 124 13.95 -4.18 -10.33
C PRO A 124 14.57 -3.03 -9.51
N SER A 125 15.61 -2.40 -10.03
CA SER A 125 16.30 -1.28 -9.36
C SER A 125 15.41 -0.07 -9.10
N TRP A 126 14.33 0.09 -9.87
CA TRP A 126 13.31 1.13 -9.73
C TRP A 126 12.18 0.80 -8.75
N ASN A 127 12.32 -0.28 -7.98
CA ASN A 127 11.30 -0.71 -7.02
C ASN A 127 11.25 0.22 -5.81
N CYS A 128 10.67 1.40 -6.00
CA CYS A 128 10.52 2.43 -4.99
C CYS A 128 9.12 2.48 -4.36
N CYS A 129 8.18 1.66 -4.84
CA CYS A 129 6.80 1.69 -4.38
C CYS A 129 6.60 0.87 -3.11
N VAL A 130 5.67 1.28 -2.24
CA VAL A 130 5.32 0.52 -1.03
C VAL A 130 4.17 -0.45 -1.25
N TRP A 131 3.32 -0.20 -2.23
CA TRP A 131 2.12 -1.01 -2.52
C TRP A 131 2.41 -2.42 -3.04
N ASN A 132 3.61 -2.69 -3.58
CA ASN A 132 4.01 -4.04 -4.00
C ASN A 132 4.88 -4.77 -2.96
N ILE A 133 4.89 -4.30 -1.72
CA ILE A 133 5.70 -4.87 -0.65
C ILE A 133 4.82 -5.16 0.56
N ILE A 134 5.07 -6.32 1.18
CA ILE A 134 4.55 -6.70 2.47
C ILE A 134 5.71 -6.62 3.45
N TYR A 135 5.53 -5.95 4.55
CA TYR A 135 6.54 -5.76 5.59
C TYR A 135 6.15 -6.49 6.85
N LYS A 136 7.10 -7.12 7.52
CA LYS A 136 6.92 -7.50 8.91
C LYS A 136 6.84 -6.21 9.74
N ARG A 137 5.80 -6.05 10.56
CA ARG A 137 5.59 -4.82 11.35
C ARG A 137 6.78 -4.47 12.26
N GLU A 138 7.43 -5.50 12.81
CA GLU A 138 8.65 -5.34 13.62
C GLU A 138 9.79 -4.68 12.84
N LEU A 139 9.90 -4.96 11.53
CA LEU A 139 10.90 -4.35 10.66
C LEU A 139 10.65 -2.84 10.45
N ILE A 140 9.39 -2.44 10.39
CA ILE A 140 9.01 -1.02 10.28
C ILE A 140 9.34 -0.29 11.59
N GLY A 141 8.99 -0.87 12.75
CA GLY A 141 9.22 -0.25 14.04
C GLY A 141 8.68 1.20 14.09
N GLU A 142 9.56 2.15 14.43
CA GLU A 142 9.25 3.58 14.54
C GLU A 142 9.44 4.35 13.21
N VAL A 143 9.80 3.67 12.12
CA VAL A 143 9.98 4.33 10.81
C VAL A 143 8.64 4.84 10.30
N ARG A 144 8.63 6.09 9.83
CA ARG A 144 7.45 6.74 9.25
C ARG A 144 7.80 7.41 7.93
N PHE A 145 6.79 7.59 7.07
CA PHE A 145 6.89 8.43 5.88
C PHE A 145 7.16 9.88 6.28
N ASP A 146 8.01 10.58 5.54
CA ASP A 146 8.27 12.00 5.78
C ASP A 146 7.15 12.85 5.14
N PRO A 147 6.32 13.56 5.93
CA PRO A 147 5.23 14.38 5.39
C PRO A 147 5.70 15.58 4.55
N LYS A 148 6.97 15.94 4.64
CA LYS A 148 7.57 17.04 3.87
C LYS A 148 7.88 16.63 2.44
N LEU A 149 8.01 15.33 2.18
CA LEU A 149 8.26 14.80 0.84
C LEU A 149 6.95 14.75 0.07
N LYS A 150 6.85 15.55 -0.99
CA LYS A 150 5.71 15.52 -1.91
C LYS A 150 5.84 14.44 -3.00
N LYS A 151 7.06 13.94 -3.21
CA LYS A 151 7.41 12.85 -4.14
C LYS A 151 8.54 12.04 -3.53
N ALA A 152 8.65 10.78 -3.98
CA ALA A 152 9.65 9.83 -3.51
C ALA A 152 9.57 9.47 -2.00
N GLU A 153 8.45 9.73 -1.35
CA GLU A 153 8.18 9.34 0.04
C GLU A 153 8.27 7.82 0.22
N ASP A 154 7.84 7.06 -0.78
CA ASP A 154 7.91 5.60 -0.82
C ASP A 154 9.36 5.10 -0.87
N TRP A 155 10.18 5.75 -1.69
CA TRP A 155 11.60 5.43 -1.79
C TRP A 155 12.33 5.74 -0.47
N ASP A 156 12.10 6.91 0.12
CA ASP A 156 12.68 7.31 1.40
C ASP A 156 12.29 6.33 2.52
N PHE A 157 11.01 5.99 2.63
CA PHE A 157 10.51 5.01 3.58
C PHE A 157 11.20 3.65 3.37
N ASN A 158 11.26 3.17 2.13
CA ASN A 158 11.89 1.91 1.79
C ASN A 158 13.39 1.87 2.14
N GLN A 159 14.12 2.99 1.94
CA GLN A 159 15.54 3.05 2.34
C GLN A 159 15.74 2.88 3.85
N LYS A 160 14.78 3.36 4.65
CA LYS A 160 14.81 3.25 6.12
C LYS A 160 14.40 1.87 6.62
N VAL A 161 13.45 1.20 5.95
CA VAL A 161 12.83 -0.06 6.42
C VAL A 161 13.48 -1.31 5.83
N LYS A 162 13.92 -1.29 4.57
CA LYS A 162 14.39 -2.50 3.85
C LYS A 162 15.72 -3.04 4.40
N ARG A 163 15.61 -3.82 5.47
CA ARG A 163 16.72 -4.62 6.02
C ARG A 163 16.16 -5.96 6.46
N GLY A 164 16.86 -7.06 6.18
CA GLY A 164 16.46 -8.39 6.63
C GLY A 164 16.26 -9.38 5.48
N LYS A 165 15.60 -10.48 5.79
CA LYS A 165 15.40 -11.61 4.87
C LYS A 165 14.27 -11.29 3.89
N LYS A 166 14.60 -11.27 2.60
CA LYS A 166 13.69 -11.03 1.49
C LYS A 166 12.94 -12.31 1.08
N ALA A 167 11.69 -12.15 0.69
CA ALA A 167 10.89 -13.15 -0.01
C ALA A 167 10.19 -12.53 -1.23
N ASN A 168 9.62 -13.38 -2.08
CA ASN A 168 8.87 -12.96 -3.26
C ASN A 168 7.60 -13.81 -3.40
N ILE A 169 6.54 -13.17 -3.90
CA ILE A 169 5.34 -13.82 -4.44
C ILE A 169 5.35 -13.54 -5.94
N THR A 170 5.45 -14.60 -6.74
CA THR A 170 5.55 -14.51 -8.21
C THR A 170 4.20 -14.30 -8.89
N ASP A 171 3.10 -14.61 -8.19
CA ASP A 171 1.76 -14.34 -8.69
C ASP A 171 1.50 -12.83 -8.75
N VAL A 172 0.82 -12.37 -9.80
CA VAL A 172 0.38 -11.00 -9.92
C VAL A 172 -0.74 -10.75 -8.92
N LEU A 173 -0.43 -10.02 -7.86
CA LEU A 173 -1.37 -9.72 -6.79
C LEU A 173 -1.91 -8.28 -6.83
N TYR A 174 -1.16 -7.35 -7.37
CA TYR A 174 -1.50 -5.94 -7.40
C TYR A 174 -1.72 -5.46 -8.84
N ILE A 175 -2.74 -4.64 -9.04
CA ILE A 175 -3.12 -4.09 -10.35
C ILE A 175 -3.06 -2.57 -10.24
N TYR A 176 -1.97 -2.01 -10.75
CA TYR A 176 -1.73 -0.58 -10.74
C TYR A 176 -2.55 0.10 -11.84
N ASN A 177 -3.50 0.94 -11.44
CA ASN A 177 -4.32 1.72 -12.36
C ASN A 177 -3.62 3.02 -12.73
N ASN A 178 -3.20 3.12 -13.99
CA ASN A 178 -2.57 4.31 -14.51
C ASN A 178 -3.61 5.38 -14.87
N THR A 179 -4.19 6.05 -13.86
CA THR A 179 -5.23 7.06 -14.05
C THR A 179 -4.65 8.40 -14.52
N GLU A 180 -5.40 9.13 -15.37
CA GLU A 180 -5.07 10.53 -15.69
C GLU A 180 -5.29 11.38 -14.41
N GLY A 181 -4.27 12.18 -14.04
CA GLY A 181 -4.31 13.00 -12.82
C GLY A 181 -3.58 12.41 -11.61
N SER A 182 -3.07 11.18 -11.70
CA SER A 182 -2.20 10.59 -10.67
C SER A 182 -1.04 11.51 -10.34
N LEU A 183 -0.68 11.61 -9.04
CA LEU A 183 0.48 12.40 -8.57
C LEU A 183 1.78 12.01 -9.28
N SER A 184 1.92 10.76 -9.69
CA SER A 184 3.08 10.27 -10.44
C SER A 184 3.23 10.88 -11.84
N LYS A 185 2.14 11.43 -12.41
CA LYS A 185 2.13 12.06 -13.75
C LYS A 185 2.23 13.59 -13.73
N GLN A 186 2.12 14.23 -12.58
CA GLN A 186 2.27 15.68 -12.52
C GLN A 186 3.71 16.05 -12.85
N LYS A 187 3.87 16.67 -14.05
CA LYS A 187 5.14 17.19 -14.54
C LYS A 187 5.59 18.40 -13.72
N GLU A 188 6.18 18.16 -12.57
CA GLU A 188 7.15 19.10 -12.02
C GLU A 188 8.52 18.50 -12.28
N THR A 189 9.40 19.32 -12.86
CA THR A 189 10.77 18.99 -13.20
C THR A 189 11.47 18.23 -12.08
N TYR A 190 11.65 16.94 -12.31
CA TYR A 190 12.51 16.10 -11.51
C TYR A 190 13.92 16.64 -11.64
N ASN A 191 14.42 17.32 -10.64
CA ASN A 191 15.83 17.67 -10.56
C ASN A 191 16.62 16.37 -10.44
N ASP A 192 17.60 16.16 -11.34
CA ASP A 192 18.52 15.03 -11.47
C ASP A 192 19.34 14.67 -10.19
N LYS A 193 18.88 15.07 -9.02
CA LYS A 193 19.59 14.93 -7.74
C LYS A 193 19.53 13.52 -7.14
N TYR A 194 18.77 12.59 -7.78
CA TYR A 194 18.56 11.22 -7.28
C TYR A 194 18.84 10.15 -8.35
N ARG A 195 19.66 10.46 -9.34
CA ARG A 195 20.26 9.45 -10.23
C ARG A 195 21.52 8.85 -9.64
#